data_40cdb8d294cd1dadae881d577c9a5ccc
#
_entry.id   40cdb8d294cd1dadae881d577c9a5ccc
#
_cell.length_a   1.000
_cell.length_b   1.000
_cell.length_c   1.000
_cell.angle_alpha   90.00
_cell.angle_beta   90.00
_cell.angle_gamma   90.00
#
_symmetry.space_group_name_H-M   'P 1'
#
loop_
_entity.id
_entity.type
_entity.pdbx_description
1 polymer ?
#
loop_
_entity_poly.entity_id
_entity_poly.type
_entity_poly.pdbx_seq_one_letter_code
_entity_poly.pdbx_strand_id
1 'polypeptide(L)'
;MPAALARPLARLIDELSKLPGVGPKTAQRLAYHILRASSGDAEALAAAVRSVKTDLRYCAVCFNIAESDPCGICASDERDKRTVCVVEEPLDVLAIERTGQYRGVYHVLHGAISPVNGVRPDDLKIQQLVQRVRGGTIEELILATNPNLEGDATGMYIGQLISGNGVRVTRLARGLPMGGDLEWADEVTVSRALEGRRGL
;
A
#
# COMPACT_ATOMS: atom_id res chain seq x y z
N MET A 1 -8.54 -38.58 -3.47
CA MET A 1 -7.57 -38.13 -4.50
C MET A 1 -7.44 -39.24 -5.52
N PRO A 2 -7.61 -39.01 -6.82
CA PRO A 2 -7.39 -40.08 -7.82
C PRO A 2 -5.92 -40.49 -7.76
N ALA A 3 -5.69 -41.82 -7.73
CA ALA A 3 -4.38 -42.45 -7.58
C ALA A 3 -3.40 -42.26 -8.76
N ALA A 4 -3.69 -41.34 -9.68
CA ALA A 4 -2.98 -41.15 -10.95
C ALA A 4 -2.04 -39.97 -11.01
N LEU A 5 -2.02 -39.08 -9.99
CA LEU A 5 -1.18 -37.89 -10.02
C LEU A 5 0.10 -38.09 -9.19
N ALA A 6 1.28 -37.84 -9.79
CA ALA A 6 2.55 -37.95 -9.09
C ALA A 6 2.57 -36.98 -7.89
N ARG A 7 3.03 -37.45 -6.73
CA ARG A 7 3.03 -36.68 -5.47
C ARG A 7 3.64 -35.25 -5.57
N PRO A 8 4.78 -35.03 -6.25
CA PRO A 8 5.34 -33.70 -6.40
C PRO A 8 4.42 -32.74 -7.15
N LEU A 9 3.75 -33.22 -8.21
CA LEU A 9 2.83 -32.41 -9.00
C LEU A 9 1.55 -32.09 -8.23
N ALA A 10 1.01 -33.05 -7.48
CA ALA A 10 -0.14 -32.82 -6.61
C ALA A 10 0.17 -31.74 -5.56
N ARG A 11 1.32 -31.83 -4.90
CA ARG A 11 1.76 -30.82 -3.91
C ARG A 11 1.89 -29.43 -4.53
N LEU A 12 2.46 -29.31 -5.72
CA LEU A 12 2.57 -28.01 -6.40
C LEU A 12 1.18 -27.42 -6.72
N ILE A 13 0.24 -28.24 -7.18
CA ILE A 13 -1.15 -27.81 -7.43
C ILE A 13 -1.80 -27.32 -6.12
N ASP A 14 -1.63 -28.06 -5.03
CA ASP A 14 -2.19 -27.70 -3.72
C ASP A 14 -1.63 -26.36 -3.23
N GLU A 15 -0.31 -26.14 -3.33
CA GLU A 15 0.29 -24.85 -2.92
C GLU A 15 -0.16 -23.69 -3.79
N LEU A 16 -0.24 -23.86 -5.10
CA LEU A 16 -0.73 -22.83 -6.02
C LEU A 16 -2.22 -22.51 -5.79
N SER A 17 -3.02 -23.50 -5.39
CA SER A 17 -4.45 -23.31 -5.10
C SER A 17 -4.71 -22.47 -3.84
N LYS A 18 -3.71 -22.26 -2.98
CA LYS A 18 -3.81 -21.39 -1.79
C LYS A 18 -3.67 -19.91 -2.14
N LEU A 19 -3.21 -19.58 -3.34
CA LEU A 19 -3.03 -18.22 -3.77
C LEU A 19 -4.38 -17.55 -4.05
N PRO A 20 -4.60 -16.28 -3.59
CA PRO A 20 -5.83 -15.56 -3.86
C PRO A 20 -6.13 -15.49 -5.37
N GLY A 21 -7.36 -15.80 -5.77
CA GLY A 21 -7.77 -15.80 -7.18
C GLY A 21 -7.32 -17.02 -8.00
N VAL A 22 -6.57 -17.96 -7.42
CA VAL A 22 -6.11 -19.17 -8.10
C VAL A 22 -7.00 -20.34 -7.72
N GLY A 23 -7.99 -20.65 -8.57
CA GLY A 23 -8.83 -21.84 -8.41
C GLY A 23 -8.12 -23.14 -8.86
N PRO A 24 -8.70 -24.33 -8.55
CA PRO A 24 -8.08 -25.64 -8.84
C PRO A 24 -7.69 -25.84 -10.32
N LYS A 25 -8.53 -25.38 -11.27
CA LYS A 25 -8.23 -25.48 -12.70
C LYS A 25 -7.03 -24.61 -13.09
N THR A 26 -6.93 -23.40 -12.56
CA THR A 26 -5.80 -22.50 -12.80
C THR A 26 -4.53 -23.04 -12.17
N ALA A 27 -4.58 -23.51 -10.93
CA ALA A 27 -3.46 -24.14 -10.24
C ALA A 27 -2.90 -25.34 -11.03
N GLN A 28 -3.79 -26.19 -11.53
CA GLN A 28 -3.39 -27.32 -12.38
C GLN A 28 -2.70 -26.87 -13.67
N ARG A 29 -3.23 -25.86 -14.37
CA ARG A 29 -2.60 -25.30 -15.58
C ARG A 29 -1.21 -24.71 -15.29
N LEU A 30 -1.07 -23.96 -14.20
CA LEU A 30 0.23 -23.41 -13.78
C LEU A 30 1.23 -24.49 -13.43
N ALA A 31 0.83 -25.53 -12.67
CA ALA A 31 1.70 -26.63 -12.31
C ALA A 31 2.19 -27.42 -13.54
N TYR A 32 1.31 -27.68 -14.52
CA TYR A 32 1.72 -28.31 -15.77
C TYR A 32 2.59 -27.41 -16.66
N HIS A 33 2.42 -26.10 -16.60
CA HIS A 33 3.32 -25.16 -17.27
C HIS A 33 4.73 -25.23 -16.66
N ILE A 34 4.84 -25.18 -15.33
CA ILE A 34 6.13 -25.29 -14.61
C ILE A 34 6.79 -26.64 -14.89
N LEU A 35 6.01 -27.75 -14.93
CA LEU A 35 6.53 -29.08 -15.26
C LEU A 35 7.18 -29.14 -16.65
N ARG A 36 6.64 -28.37 -17.62
CA ARG A 36 7.14 -28.34 -19.01
C ARG A 36 8.22 -27.28 -19.22
N ALA A 37 8.36 -26.32 -18.32
CA ALA A 37 9.42 -25.32 -18.37
C ALA A 37 10.80 -25.93 -18.17
N SER A 38 11.85 -25.20 -18.51
CA SER A 38 13.20 -25.63 -18.22
C SER A 38 13.45 -25.71 -16.71
N SER A 39 14.38 -26.56 -16.29
CA SER A 39 14.79 -26.61 -14.88
C SER A 39 15.30 -25.25 -14.38
N GLY A 40 15.96 -24.47 -15.26
CA GLY A 40 16.43 -23.13 -14.94
C GLY A 40 15.28 -22.15 -14.65
N ASP A 41 14.21 -22.18 -15.45
CA ASP A 41 13.04 -21.32 -15.23
C ASP A 41 12.32 -21.68 -13.93
N ALA A 42 12.18 -22.98 -13.66
CA ALA A 42 11.56 -23.45 -12.42
C ALA A 42 12.37 -23.04 -11.18
N GLU A 43 13.70 -23.14 -11.24
CA GLU A 43 14.59 -22.71 -10.15
C GLU A 43 14.59 -21.20 -9.97
N ALA A 44 14.57 -20.43 -11.06
CA ALA A 44 14.46 -18.97 -11.02
C ALA A 44 13.16 -18.52 -10.32
N LEU A 45 12.02 -19.15 -10.63
CA LEU A 45 10.75 -18.89 -9.96
C LEU A 45 10.83 -19.24 -8.47
N ALA A 46 11.39 -20.39 -8.12
CA ALA A 46 11.53 -20.82 -6.74
C ALA A 46 12.44 -19.88 -5.95
N ALA A 47 13.55 -19.43 -6.54
CA ALA A 47 14.45 -18.44 -5.97
C ALA A 47 13.77 -17.10 -5.75
N ALA A 48 13.03 -16.59 -6.73
CA ALA A 48 12.26 -15.34 -6.62
C ALA A 48 11.22 -15.38 -5.48
N VAL A 49 10.47 -16.48 -5.35
CA VAL A 49 9.51 -16.65 -4.25
C VAL A 49 10.21 -16.66 -2.89
N ARG A 50 11.37 -17.27 -2.80
CA ARG A 50 12.19 -17.32 -1.57
C ARG A 50 12.72 -15.93 -1.21
N SER A 51 13.31 -15.21 -2.17
CA SER A 51 13.92 -13.90 -1.94
C SER A 51 12.95 -12.86 -1.40
N VAL A 52 11.68 -12.89 -1.82
CA VAL A 52 10.62 -12.04 -1.24
C VAL A 52 10.50 -12.20 0.28
N LYS A 53 10.81 -13.41 0.83
CA LYS A 53 10.73 -13.65 2.27
C LYS A 53 12.04 -13.43 3.01
N THR A 54 13.19 -13.56 2.33
CA THR A 54 14.49 -13.47 2.97
C THR A 54 15.12 -12.09 2.85
N ASP A 55 14.89 -11.40 1.73
CA ASP A 55 15.65 -10.20 1.36
C ASP A 55 14.85 -8.91 1.59
N LEU A 56 13.51 -9.02 1.75
CA LEU A 56 12.65 -7.88 2.03
C LEU A 56 12.37 -7.71 3.52
N ARG A 57 12.30 -6.45 3.95
CA ARG A 57 11.98 -6.02 5.31
C ARG A 57 11.15 -4.75 5.29
N TYR A 58 10.59 -4.39 6.42
CA TYR A 58 9.98 -3.08 6.58
C TYR A 58 11.03 -2.05 7.00
N CYS A 59 11.02 -0.89 6.34
CA CYS A 59 11.84 0.25 6.75
C CYS A 59 11.46 0.70 8.15
N ALA A 60 12.43 0.84 9.06
CA ALA A 60 12.21 1.28 10.43
C ALA A 60 11.65 2.73 10.54
N VAL A 61 11.82 3.54 9.49
CA VAL A 61 11.38 4.95 9.48
C VAL A 61 9.97 5.11 8.92
N CYS A 62 9.68 4.50 7.75
CA CYS A 62 8.43 4.73 7.03
C CYS A 62 7.53 3.50 6.91
N PHE A 63 7.98 2.34 7.34
CA PHE A 63 7.27 1.06 7.29
C PHE A 63 6.96 0.57 5.86
N ASN A 64 7.55 1.18 4.81
CA ASN A 64 7.47 0.63 3.46
C ASN A 64 8.32 -0.64 3.32
N ILE A 65 7.99 -1.48 2.35
CA ILE A 65 8.78 -2.65 1.98
C ILE A 65 10.10 -2.18 1.34
N ALA A 66 11.23 -2.75 1.76
CA ALA A 66 12.55 -2.37 1.29
C ALA A 66 13.57 -3.52 1.42
N GLU A 67 14.64 -3.46 0.64
CA GLU A 67 15.82 -4.35 0.74
C GLU A 67 16.80 -3.84 1.80
N SER A 68 16.83 -2.52 2.04
CA SER A 68 17.71 -1.86 3.02
C SER A 68 16.90 -1.15 4.11
N ASP A 69 17.54 -0.90 5.26
CA ASP A 69 16.97 -0.11 6.34
C ASP A 69 17.97 0.97 6.79
N PRO A 70 17.63 2.27 6.64
CA PRO A 70 16.39 2.80 6.03
C PRO A 70 16.27 2.51 4.53
N CYS A 71 15.03 2.55 4.00
CA CYS A 71 14.78 2.37 2.57
C CYS A 71 15.39 3.51 1.74
N GLY A 72 15.56 3.28 0.42
CA GLY A 72 16.14 4.26 -0.49
C GLY A 72 15.46 5.63 -0.47
N ILE A 73 14.12 5.70 -0.25
CA ILE A 73 13.40 6.97 -0.13
C ILE A 73 13.78 7.70 1.17
N CYS A 74 13.81 6.99 2.29
CA CYS A 74 14.14 7.60 3.59
C CYS A 74 15.63 7.97 3.70
N ALA A 75 16.52 7.22 3.04
CA ALA A 75 17.96 7.47 3.03
C ALA A 75 18.36 8.61 2.09
N SER A 76 17.54 8.93 1.08
CA SER A 76 17.88 9.94 0.08
C SER A 76 17.91 11.35 0.66
N ASP A 77 18.97 12.09 0.36
CA ASP A 77 19.13 13.51 0.72
C ASP A 77 18.36 14.43 -0.24
N GLU A 78 17.90 13.93 -1.39
CA GLU A 78 17.09 14.67 -2.34
C GLU A 78 15.62 14.79 -1.91
N ARG A 79 15.22 14.05 -0.86
CA ARG A 79 13.86 14.04 -0.33
C ARG A 79 13.65 15.06 0.78
N ASP A 80 12.57 15.82 0.69
CA ASP A 80 12.14 16.71 1.78
C ASP A 80 11.56 15.90 2.94
N LYS A 81 12.36 15.72 3.99
CA LYS A 81 11.98 14.94 5.18
C LYS A 81 10.98 15.65 6.08
N ARG A 82 10.66 16.95 5.80
CA ARG A 82 9.66 17.74 6.54
C ARG A 82 8.25 17.52 6.04
N THR A 83 8.11 16.98 4.81
CA THR A 83 6.83 16.64 4.20
C THR A 83 6.63 15.13 4.18
N VAL A 84 5.62 14.63 4.90
CA VAL A 84 5.32 13.21 5.03
C VAL A 84 3.96 12.89 4.42
N CYS A 85 3.94 11.96 3.45
CA CYS A 85 2.71 11.42 2.89
C CYS A 85 2.34 10.11 3.61
N VAL A 86 1.18 10.09 4.25
CA VAL A 86 0.65 8.92 4.96
C VAL A 86 -0.26 8.14 4.03
N VAL A 87 0.07 6.87 3.83
CA VAL A 87 -0.66 5.95 2.96
C VAL A 87 -1.07 4.69 3.72
N GLU A 88 -2.07 3.97 3.21
CA GLU A 88 -2.55 2.74 3.84
C GLU A 88 -1.61 1.57 3.57
N GLU A 89 -1.17 1.41 2.30
CA GLU A 89 -0.43 0.23 1.87
C GLU A 89 0.86 0.59 1.12
N PRO A 90 1.86 -0.32 1.08
CA PRO A 90 3.08 -0.10 0.28
C PRO A 90 2.83 0.14 -1.21
N LEU A 91 1.75 -0.40 -1.78
CA LEU A 91 1.39 -0.20 -3.18
C LEU A 91 0.97 1.25 -3.46
N ASP A 92 0.42 1.97 -2.47
CA ASP A 92 0.06 3.37 -2.60
C ASP A 92 1.30 4.26 -2.79
N VAL A 93 2.41 3.90 -2.10
CA VAL A 93 3.72 4.56 -2.31
C VAL A 93 4.11 4.48 -3.79
N LEU A 94 3.99 3.29 -4.40
CA LEU A 94 4.34 3.11 -5.81
C LEU A 94 3.43 3.94 -6.73
N ALA A 95 2.15 4.07 -6.40
CA ALA A 95 1.21 4.86 -7.18
C ALA A 95 1.60 6.35 -7.18
N ILE A 96 1.99 6.89 -6.02
CA ILE A 96 2.42 8.30 -5.89
C ILE A 96 3.79 8.49 -6.55
N GLU A 97 4.75 7.60 -6.34
CA GLU A 97 6.10 7.69 -6.94
C GLU A 97 6.07 7.67 -8.47
N ARG A 98 5.14 6.94 -9.09
CA ARG A 98 4.97 6.92 -10.56
C ARG A 98 4.62 8.29 -11.13
N THR A 99 4.07 9.21 -10.35
CA THR A 99 3.80 10.59 -10.81
C THR A 99 5.08 11.38 -11.05
N GLY A 100 6.18 11.02 -10.39
CA GLY A 100 7.46 11.74 -10.44
C GLY A 100 7.44 13.14 -9.83
N GLN A 101 6.32 13.56 -9.23
CA GLN A 101 6.14 14.93 -8.73
C GLN A 101 6.30 15.06 -7.22
N TYR A 102 6.12 14.00 -6.47
CA TYR A 102 6.25 14.03 -5.01
C TYR A 102 7.72 13.95 -4.59
N ARG A 103 8.15 14.88 -3.75
CA ARG A 103 9.53 14.99 -3.28
C ARG A 103 9.69 14.76 -1.79
N GLY A 104 8.60 14.53 -1.06
CA GLY A 104 8.63 14.20 0.36
C GLY A 104 8.96 12.74 0.64
N VAL A 105 8.76 12.35 1.89
CA VAL A 105 8.91 10.96 2.37
C VAL A 105 7.55 10.39 2.77
N TYR A 106 7.50 9.11 3.09
CA TYR A 106 6.25 8.41 3.36
C TYR A 106 6.13 7.90 4.78
N HIS A 107 4.91 7.51 5.14
CA HIS A 107 4.60 6.67 6.28
C HIS A 107 3.48 5.71 5.91
N VAL A 108 3.76 4.40 5.94
CA VAL A 108 2.81 3.34 5.57
C VAL A 108 2.14 2.82 6.84
N LEU A 109 0.81 2.84 6.87
CA LEU A 109 0.00 2.42 8.02
C LEU A 109 -0.18 0.91 8.12
N HIS A 110 -0.08 0.18 7.01
CA HIS A 110 -0.43 -1.23 6.84
C HIS A 110 -1.92 -1.50 7.06
N GLY A 111 -2.78 -0.65 6.50
CA GLY A 111 -4.23 -0.78 6.50
C GLY A 111 -4.96 0.51 6.88
N ALA A 112 -6.25 0.38 7.10
CA ALA A 112 -7.15 1.41 7.59
C ALA A 112 -7.93 0.90 8.81
N ILE A 113 -8.41 1.80 9.66
CA ILE A 113 -9.28 1.45 10.79
C ILE A 113 -10.59 0.86 10.20
N SER A 114 -10.87 -0.39 10.53
CA SER A 114 -12.03 -1.13 10.05
C SER A 114 -12.64 -1.97 11.15
N PRO A 115 -13.61 -1.46 11.91
CA PRO A 115 -14.28 -2.22 12.97
C PRO A 115 -14.97 -3.49 12.45
N VAL A 116 -15.48 -3.45 11.22
CA VAL A 116 -16.14 -4.60 10.58
C VAL A 116 -15.15 -5.74 10.33
N ASN A 117 -13.92 -5.39 9.94
CA ASN A 117 -12.84 -6.36 9.71
C ASN A 117 -11.98 -6.60 10.97
N GLY A 118 -12.35 -6.01 12.11
CA GLY A 118 -11.63 -6.14 13.38
C GLY A 118 -10.30 -5.38 13.46
N VAL A 119 -10.01 -4.48 12.49
CA VAL A 119 -8.77 -3.70 12.47
C VAL A 119 -8.90 -2.46 13.36
N ARG A 120 -8.09 -2.41 14.40
CA ARG A 120 -8.05 -1.33 15.39
C ARG A 120 -6.89 -0.37 15.12
N PRO A 121 -6.90 0.85 15.69
CA PRO A 121 -5.78 1.79 15.57
C PRO A 121 -4.43 1.20 16.01
N ASP A 122 -4.43 0.32 17.01
CA ASP A 122 -3.22 -0.30 17.56
C ASP A 122 -2.63 -1.40 16.64
N ASP A 123 -3.42 -1.93 15.72
CA ASP A 123 -2.96 -2.88 14.70
C ASP A 123 -2.19 -2.18 13.57
N LEU A 124 -2.34 -0.84 13.47
CA LEU A 124 -1.75 0.01 12.44
C LEU A 124 -0.52 0.76 12.95
N LYS A 125 0.30 1.29 12.03
CA LYS A 125 1.50 2.08 12.37
C LYS A 125 1.19 3.54 12.76
N ILE A 126 0.01 3.80 13.34
CA ILE A 126 -0.44 5.14 13.74
C ILE A 126 0.37 5.67 14.92
N GLN A 127 0.65 4.84 15.92
CA GLN A 127 1.43 5.27 17.10
C GLN A 127 2.87 5.69 16.70
N GLN A 128 3.47 4.96 15.77
CA GLN A 128 4.80 5.28 15.24
C GLN A 128 4.78 6.61 14.45
N LEU A 129 3.69 6.88 13.71
CA LEU A 129 3.49 8.17 13.05
C LEU A 129 3.43 9.32 14.07
N VAL A 130 2.65 9.17 15.14
CA VAL A 130 2.53 10.18 16.22
C VAL A 130 3.88 10.43 16.86
N GLN A 131 4.66 9.37 17.14
CA GLN A 131 6.02 9.51 17.68
C GLN A 131 6.92 10.29 16.72
N ARG A 132 6.84 9.97 15.42
CA ARG A 132 7.62 10.66 14.37
C ARG A 132 7.27 12.14 14.27
N VAL A 133 5.99 12.50 14.37
CA VAL A 133 5.52 13.90 14.39
C VAL A 133 6.04 14.63 15.63
N ARG A 134 5.99 13.99 16.80
CA ARG A 134 6.51 14.57 18.06
C ARG A 134 8.02 14.83 18.04
N GLY A 135 8.75 14.19 17.13
CA GLY A 135 10.17 14.48 16.89
C GLY A 135 10.44 15.89 16.35
N GLY A 136 9.41 16.64 15.95
CA GLY A 136 9.47 18.08 15.65
C GLY A 136 10.08 18.48 14.32
N THR A 137 10.42 17.52 13.44
CA THR A 137 11.02 17.79 12.14
C THR A 137 9.99 17.89 11.00
N ILE A 138 8.75 17.43 11.22
CA ILE A 138 7.71 17.40 10.22
C ILE A 138 6.92 18.72 10.23
N GLU A 139 6.81 19.35 9.07
CA GLU A 139 6.06 20.59 8.85
C GLU A 139 4.70 20.32 8.21
N GLU A 140 4.63 19.31 7.33
CA GLU A 140 3.39 18.91 6.67
C GLU A 140 3.17 17.40 6.70
N LEU A 141 1.93 17.03 7.01
CA LEU A 141 1.43 15.66 6.92
C LEU A 141 0.31 15.60 5.90
N ILE A 142 0.55 14.91 4.79
CA ILE A 142 -0.44 14.69 3.73
C ILE A 142 -1.14 13.36 4.01
N LEU A 143 -2.41 13.39 4.36
CA LEU A 143 -3.23 12.18 4.53
C LEU A 143 -3.70 11.69 3.17
N ALA A 144 -3.06 10.64 2.66
CA ALA A 144 -3.35 9.99 1.40
C ALA A 144 -4.01 8.62 1.61
N THR A 145 -4.89 8.53 2.62
CA THR A 145 -5.76 7.37 2.82
C THR A 145 -6.79 7.27 1.70
N ASN A 146 -7.28 6.06 1.42
CA ASN A 146 -8.26 5.84 0.37
C ASN A 146 -9.53 6.69 0.56
N PRO A 147 -10.16 7.15 -0.52
CA PRO A 147 -11.37 7.99 -0.47
C PRO A 147 -12.63 7.15 -0.22
N ASN A 148 -12.61 6.31 0.82
CA ASN A 148 -13.71 5.50 1.30
C ASN A 148 -13.96 5.78 2.79
N LEU A 149 -15.00 5.16 3.36
CA LEU A 149 -15.41 5.39 4.74
C LEU A 149 -14.30 5.05 5.76
N GLU A 150 -13.59 3.95 5.55
CA GLU A 150 -12.51 3.48 6.44
C GLU A 150 -11.29 4.41 6.37
N GLY A 151 -10.88 4.80 5.15
CA GLY A 151 -9.78 5.74 4.94
C GLY A 151 -10.10 7.14 5.47
N ASP A 152 -11.37 7.59 5.36
CA ASP A 152 -11.82 8.87 5.94
C ASP A 152 -11.77 8.83 7.46
N ALA A 153 -12.31 7.78 8.07
CA ALA A 153 -12.28 7.60 9.51
C ALA A 153 -10.83 7.53 10.04
N THR A 154 -9.94 6.82 9.33
CA THR A 154 -8.52 6.72 9.67
C THR A 154 -7.83 8.08 9.60
N GLY A 155 -8.07 8.83 8.51
CA GLY A 155 -7.51 10.16 8.35
C GLY A 155 -7.99 11.14 9.42
N MET A 156 -9.28 11.12 9.77
CA MET A 156 -9.84 11.95 10.86
C MET A 156 -9.24 11.59 12.21
N TYR A 157 -9.10 10.30 12.52
CA TYR A 157 -8.49 9.83 13.76
C TYR A 157 -7.05 10.30 13.89
N ILE A 158 -6.24 10.15 12.83
CA ILE A 158 -4.85 10.65 12.79
C ILE A 158 -4.81 12.17 12.97
N GLY A 159 -5.68 12.92 12.27
CA GLY A 159 -5.77 14.36 12.38
C GLY A 159 -6.06 14.84 13.81
N GLN A 160 -6.94 14.14 14.54
CA GLN A 160 -7.23 14.44 15.94
C GLN A 160 -6.03 14.16 16.86
N LEU A 161 -5.31 13.05 16.67
CA LEU A 161 -4.13 12.72 17.47
C LEU A 161 -2.97 13.69 17.28
N ILE A 162 -2.84 14.28 16.09
CA ILE A 162 -1.75 15.18 15.71
C ILE A 162 -2.13 16.66 15.97
N SER A 163 -3.40 16.94 16.21
CA SER A 163 -3.88 18.28 16.52
C SER A 163 -3.08 18.90 17.67
N GLY A 164 -2.63 20.15 17.50
CA GLY A 164 -1.85 20.90 18.51
C GLY A 164 -0.32 20.70 18.43
N ASN A 165 0.20 19.84 17.54
CA ASN A 165 1.65 19.67 17.37
C ASN A 165 2.30 20.68 16.41
N GLY A 166 1.57 21.66 15.89
CA GLY A 166 2.10 22.68 14.97
C GLY A 166 2.34 22.18 13.54
N VAL A 167 1.96 20.94 13.23
CA VAL A 167 2.09 20.33 11.89
C VAL A 167 0.87 20.66 11.04
N ARG A 168 1.09 21.10 9.81
CA ARG A 168 0.02 21.30 8.83
C ARG A 168 -0.48 19.94 8.32
N VAL A 169 -1.73 19.63 8.59
CA VAL A 169 -2.36 18.40 8.08
C VAL A 169 -3.17 18.72 6.83
N THR A 170 -2.86 18.06 5.73
CA THR A 170 -3.54 18.21 4.44
C THR A 170 -4.05 16.86 3.96
N ARG A 171 -4.90 16.86 2.93
CA ARG A 171 -5.41 15.65 2.26
C ARG A 171 -5.26 15.79 0.76
N LEU A 172 -5.21 14.64 0.06
CA LEU A 172 -5.28 14.64 -1.39
C LEU A 172 -6.59 15.26 -1.86
N ALA A 173 -6.52 16.04 -2.94
CA ALA A 173 -7.71 16.63 -3.56
C ALA A 173 -8.68 15.52 -4.01
N ARG A 174 -9.96 15.79 -3.86
CA ARG A 174 -11.04 14.92 -4.30
C ARG A 174 -11.86 15.63 -5.36
N GLY A 175 -12.40 14.88 -6.30
CA GLY A 175 -13.24 15.45 -7.35
C GLY A 175 -13.27 14.58 -8.58
N LEU A 176 -13.65 15.20 -9.70
CA LEU A 176 -13.80 14.54 -10.99
C LEU A 176 -12.43 14.08 -11.51
N PRO A 177 -12.32 12.83 -11.99
CA PRO A 177 -11.11 12.36 -12.63
C PRO A 177 -10.90 13.05 -13.98
N MET A 178 -9.64 13.26 -14.37
CA MET A 178 -9.29 13.75 -15.70
C MET A 178 -9.76 12.77 -16.77
N GLY A 179 -10.43 13.30 -17.82
CA GLY A 179 -10.95 12.51 -18.94
C GLY A 179 -12.28 11.81 -18.68
N GLY A 180 -12.92 12.06 -17.53
CA GLY A 180 -14.29 11.60 -17.27
C GLY A 180 -15.31 12.68 -17.61
N ASP A 181 -16.46 12.28 -18.14
CA ASP A 181 -17.58 13.17 -18.40
C ASP A 181 -18.38 13.41 -17.12
N LEU A 182 -18.82 14.65 -16.89
CA LEU A 182 -19.55 15.05 -15.69
C LEU A 182 -20.86 14.25 -15.51
N GLU A 183 -21.53 13.91 -16.60
CA GLU A 183 -22.82 13.20 -16.59
C GLU A 183 -22.74 11.77 -16.03
N TRP A 184 -21.53 11.16 -16.05
CA TRP A 184 -21.30 9.80 -15.52
C TRP A 184 -20.78 9.77 -14.09
N ALA A 185 -20.50 10.94 -13.51
CA ALA A 185 -20.01 11.01 -12.14
C ALA A 185 -21.17 10.84 -11.14
N ASP A 186 -20.91 10.08 -10.08
CA ASP A 186 -21.88 9.94 -8.99
C ASP A 186 -22.05 11.25 -8.20
N GLU A 187 -23.17 11.39 -7.50
CA GLU A 187 -23.55 12.60 -6.77
C GLU A 187 -22.51 12.99 -5.71
N VAL A 188 -21.88 12.01 -5.05
CA VAL A 188 -20.88 12.26 -4.01
C VAL A 188 -19.62 12.84 -4.63
N THR A 189 -19.17 12.29 -5.76
CA THR A 189 -17.99 12.78 -6.51
C THR A 189 -18.21 14.21 -6.98
N VAL A 190 -19.40 14.52 -7.55
CA VAL A 190 -19.74 15.89 -7.99
C VAL A 190 -19.80 16.86 -6.80
N SER A 191 -20.43 16.44 -5.68
CA SER A 191 -20.47 17.26 -4.46
C SER A 191 -19.09 17.60 -3.94
N ARG A 192 -18.19 16.60 -3.87
CA ARG A 192 -16.79 16.80 -3.45
C ARG A 192 -16.00 17.70 -4.40
N ALA A 193 -16.26 17.60 -5.71
CA ALA A 193 -15.66 18.49 -6.70
C ALA A 193 -16.10 19.96 -6.51
N LEU A 194 -17.38 20.18 -6.21
CA LEU A 194 -17.93 21.51 -5.91
C LEU A 194 -17.37 22.10 -4.62
N GLU A 195 -17.24 21.28 -3.56
CA GLU A 195 -16.63 21.69 -2.29
C GLU A 195 -15.16 22.09 -2.48
N GLY A 196 -14.41 21.28 -3.25
CA GLY A 196 -12.98 21.46 -3.51
C GLY A 196 -12.65 22.40 -4.68
N ARG A 197 -13.62 23.13 -5.26
CA ARG A 197 -13.40 24.03 -6.39
C ARG A 197 -12.35 25.10 -6.09
N ARG A 198 -11.52 25.40 -7.06
CA ARG A 198 -10.46 26.41 -6.96
C ARG A 198 -10.74 27.58 -7.90
N GLY A 199 -10.26 28.78 -7.55
CA GLY A 199 -10.20 29.89 -8.46
C GLY A 199 -9.25 29.61 -9.63
N LEU A 200 -9.53 30.18 -10.81
CA LEU A 200 -8.69 30.12 -11.99
C LEU A 200 -7.60 31.19 -11.93
#